data_37624745a7c6abd44ec635ce9a875d49
#
_entry.id   37624745a7c6abd44ec635ce9a875d49
#
_cell.length_a   1.000
_cell.length_b   1.000
_cell.length_c   1.000
_cell.angle_alpha   90.00
_cell.angle_beta   90.00
_cell.angle_gamma   90.00
#
_symmetry.space_group_name_H-M   'P 1'
#
loop_
_entity.id
_entity.type
_entity.pdbx_description
1 polymer ?
#
loop_
_entity_poly.entity_id
_entity_poly.type
_entity_poly.pdbx_seq_one_letter_code
_entity_poly.pdbx_strand_id
1 'polypeptide(L)'
;MDYYSSQISKLIEELSKLPGIGNKTAQRLAFHIINMPEEQVDRLSGAIRDAKHNVRYCRECYTLTDQELCPICKSPARDHSVIMVVENPRDLAAYEKTGKFEGVYHVLHGAISPMLGIGPGDIKLKELMTRLQKDGV
;
A
#
# COMPACT_ATOMS: atom_id res chain seq x y z
N MET A 1 2.84 22.08 -27.38
CA MET A 1 3.80 21.59 -28.39
C MET A 1 4.75 20.61 -27.76
N ASP A 2 5.02 19.54 -28.48
CA ASP A 2 5.84 18.45 -27.97
C ASP A 2 7.23 18.53 -28.55
N TYR A 3 8.22 18.89 -27.72
CA TYR A 3 9.62 19.01 -28.11
C TYR A 3 10.41 17.71 -27.98
N TYR A 4 9.79 16.68 -27.44
CA TYR A 4 10.42 15.38 -27.22
C TYR A 4 9.82 14.34 -28.16
N SER A 5 10.49 13.19 -28.24
CA SER A 5 9.89 12.08 -28.97
C SER A 5 8.59 11.66 -28.30
N SER A 6 7.68 11.06 -29.06
CA SER A 6 6.40 10.61 -28.53
C SER A 6 6.56 9.62 -27.36
N GLN A 7 7.61 8.79 -27.40
CA GLN A 7 7.87 7.83 -26.31
C GLN A 7 8.32 8.53 -25.04
N ILE A 8 9.19 9.53 -25.14
CA ILE A 8 9.64 10.31 -23.99
C ILE A 8 8.47 11.10 -23.40
N SER A 9 7.68 11.74 -24.26
CA SER A 9 6.50 12.52 -23.82
C SER A 9 5.50 11.66 -23.07
N LYS A 10 5.26 10.45 -23.55
CA LYS A 10 4.36 9.51 -22.92
C LYS A 10 4.88 9.09 -21.54
N LEU A 11 6.17 8.83 -21.43
CA LEU A 11 6.78 8.49 -20.13
C LEU A 11 6.66 9.65 -19.14
N ILE A 12 6.93 10.88 -19.58
CA ILE A 12 6.78 12.08 -18.75
C ILE A 12 5.33 12.21 -18.27
N GLU A 13 4.37 12.04 -19.18
CA GLU A 13 2.96 12.12 -18.84
C GLU A 13 2.58 11.12 -17.77
N GLU A 14 2.97 9.86 -17.92
CA GLU A 14 2.64 8.82 -16.94
C GLU A 14 3.29 9.08 -15.59
N LEU A 15 4.55 9.51 -15.55
CA LEU A 15 5.22 9.85 -14.30
C LEU A 15 4.59 11.05 -13.61
N SER A 16 4.11 12.03 -14.38
CA SER A 16 3.48 13.24 -13.82
C SER A 16 2.13 12.98 -13.16
N LYS A 17 1.50 11.83 -13.44
CA LYS A 17 0.25 11.42 -12.80
C LYS A 17 0.46 10.92 -11.37
N LEU A 18 1.68 10.60 -10.99
CA LEU A 18 1.99 10.13 -9.65
C LEU A 18 1.94 11.28 -8.64
N PRO A 19 1.38 11.06 -7.43
CA PRO A 19 1.30 12.11 -6.42
C PRO A 19 2.66 12.67 -6.08
N GLY A 20 2.76 13.98 -5.98
CA GLY A 20 4.00 14.65 -5.62
C GLY A 20 4.99 14.83 -6.78
N ILE A 21 4.68 14.30 -7.96
CA ILE A 21 5.55 14.43 -9.13
C ILE A 21 4.94 15.45 -10.08
N GLY A 22 5.52 16.66 -10.09
CA GLY A 22 5.15 17.69 -11.05
C GLY A 22 5.84 17.47 -12.40
N ASN A 23 5.50 18.32 -13.36
CA ASN A 23 5.99 18.15 -14.73
C ASN A 23 7.53 18.22 -14.84
N LYS A 24 8.17 19.13 -14.10
CA LYS A 24 9.64 19.23 -14.12
C LYS A 24 10.31 17.99 -13.56
N THR A 25 9.83 17.50 -12.44
CA THR A 25 10.35 16.28 -11.83
C THR A 25 10.13 15.08 -12.74
N ALA A 26 8.95 15.00 -13.37
CA ALA A 26 8.66 13.92 -14.32
C ALA A 26 9.63 13.92 -15.49
N GLN A 27 9.98 15.11 -16.03
CA GLN A 27 10.97 15.24 -17.08
C GLN A 27 12.35 14.73 -16.63
N ARG A 28 12.78 15.14 -15.45
CA ARG A 28 14.06 14.71 -14.90
C ARG A 28 14.11 13.19 -14.70
N LEU A 29 13.05 12.63 -14.18
CA LEU A 29 12.95 11.18 -13.98
C LEU A 29 12.95 10.43 -15.32
N ALA A 30 12.20 10.92 -16.29
CA ALA A 30 12.13 10.29 -17.61
C ALA A 30 13.50 10.24 -18.28
N PHE A 31 14.24 11.34 -18.26
CA PHE A 31 15.58 11.36 -18.85
C PHE A 31 16.55 10.48 -18.07
N HIS A 32 16.42 10.42 -16.76
CA HIS A 32 17.23 9.50 -15.96
C HIS A 32 16.96 8.04 -16.36
N ILE A 33 15.69 7.67 -16.50
CA ILE A 33 15.27 6.32 -16.88
C ILE A 33 15.82 5.95 -18.27
N ILE A 34 15.75 6.89 -19.23
CA ILE A 34 16.25 6.66 -20.59
C ILE A 34 17.77 6.36 -20.56
N ASN A 35 18.50 6.96 -19.64
CA ASN A 35 19.94 6.77 -19.51
C ASN A 35 20.33 5.60 -18.60
N MET A 36 19.36 4.95 -17.96
CA MET A 36 19.63 3.75 -17.17
C MET A 36 19.96 2.55 -18.05
N PRO A 37 20.80 1.61 -17.59
CA PRO A 37 20.96 0.33 -18.27
C PRO A 37 19.62 -0.39 -18.41
N GLU A 38 19.44 -1.08 -19.52
CA GLU A 38 18.18 -1.78 -19.81
C GLU A 38 17.79 -2.76 -18.71
N GLU A 39 18.75 -3.45 -18.11
CA GLU A 39 18.49 -4.36 -16.99
C GLU A 39 17.86 -3.65 -15.78
N GLN A 40 18.29 -2.41 -15.50
CA GLN A 40 17.73 -1.63 -14.40
C GLN A 40 16.31 -1.17 -14.73
N VAL A 41 16.04 -0.81 -15.97
CA VAL A 41 14.68 -0.45 -16.40
C VAL A 41 13.75 -1.65 -16.28
N ASP A 42 14.21 -2.82 -16.70
CA ASP A 42 13.43 -4.06 -16.59
C ASP A 42 13.13 -4.40 -15.13
N ARG A 43 14.09 -4.21 -14.22
CA ARG A 43 13.86 -4.42 -12.80
C ARG A 43 12.85 -3.44 -12.23
N LEU A 44 12.94 -2.17 -12.58
CA LEU A 44 12.01 -1.16 -12.10
C LEU A 44 10.59 -1.42 -12.60
N SER A 45 10.43 -1.61 -13.91
CA SER A 45 9.13 -1.86 -14.52
C SER A 45 8.53 -3.18 -14.03
N GLY A 46 9.36 -4.21 -13.89
CA GLY A 46 8.96 -5.51 -13.37
C GLY A 46 8.51 -5.44 -11.91
N ALA A 47 9.25 -4.68 -11.09
CA ALA A 47 8.89 -4.49 -9.68
C ALA A 47 7.53 -3.80 -9.53
N ILE A 48 7.26 -2.80 -10.37
CA ILE A 48 5.97 -2.10 -10.36
C ILE A 48 4.84 -3.07 -10.73
N ARG A 49 5.03 -3.83 -11.80
CA ARG A 49 4.03 -4.79 -12.28
C ARG A 49 3.79 -5.89 -11.27
N ASP A 50 4.85 -6.49 -10.73
CA ASP A 50 4.76 -7.59 -9.78
C ASP A 50 4.08 -7.18 -8.49
N ALA A 51 4.41 -5.98 -7.97
CA ALA A 51 3.75 -5.45 -6.78
C ALA A 51 2.25 -5.27 -7.03
N LYS A 52 1.89 -4.72 -8.18
CA LYS A 52 0.47 -4.52 -8.52
C LYS A 52 -0.31 -5.83 -8.64
N HIS A 53 0.32 -6.87 -9.21
CA HIS A 53 -0.35 -8.15 -9.43
C HIS A 53 -0.36 -9.06 -8.20
N ASN A 54 0.68 -9.02 -7.37
CA ASN A 54 0.89 -10.01 -6.32
C ASN A 54 0.53 -9.51 -4.92
N VAL A 55 0.55 -8.18 -4.70
CA VAL A 55 0.18 -7.64 -3.40
C VAL A 55 -1.35 -7.62 -3.27
N ARG A 56 -1.83 -8.12 -2.15
CA ARG A 56 -3.26 -8.25 -1.86
C ARG A 56 -3.52 -7.95 -0.39
N TYR A 57 -4.78 -7.90 0.00
CA TYR A 57 -5.13 -7.71 1.40
C TYR A 57 -4.99 -9.02 2.17
N CYS A 58 -4.42 -8.93 3.37
CA CYS A 58 -4.47 -10.03 4.32
C CYS A 58 -5.94 -10.37 4.63
N ARG A 59 -6.27 -11.64 4.60
CA ARG A 59 -7.65 -12.11 4.84
C ARG A 59 -8.16 -11.70 6.23
N GLU A 60 -7.30 -11.58 7.21
CA GLU A 60 -7.70 -11.26 8.59
C GLU A 60 -7.61 -9.78 8.91
N CYS A 61 -6.45 -9.15 8.69
CA CYS A 61 -6.22 -7.78 9.16
C CYS A 61 -6.33 -6.73 8.05
N TYR A 62 -6.40 -7.15 6.80
CA TYR A 62 -6.54 -6.28 5.62
C TYR A 62 -5.32 -5.40 5.35
N THR A 63 -4.16 -5.67 5.96
CA THR A 63 -2.92 -5.04 5.51
C THR A 63 -2.53 -5.58 4.13
N LEU A 64 -1.62 -4.89 3.47
CA LEU A 64 -1.10 -5.35 2.19
C LEU A 64 -0.05 -6.43 2.41
N THR A 65 -0.16 -7.53 1.68
CA THR A 65 0.74 -8.67 1.81
C THR A 65 0.81 -9.44 0.49
N ASP A 66 1.81 -10.29 0.34
CA ASP A 66 1.95 -11.17 -0.82
C ASP A 66 1.25 -12.51 -0.62
N GLN A 67 0.77 -12.77 0.59
CA GLN A 67 0.20 -14.06 1.00
C GLN A 67 -1.27 -13.89 1.38
N GLU A 68 -1.95 -15.00 1.57
CA GLU A 68 -3.34 -14.98 2.05
C GLU A 68 -3.45 -14.39 3.45
N LEU A 69 -2.51 -14.76 4.34
CA LEU A 69 -2.36 -14.18 5.67
C LEU A 69 -1.00 -13.51 5.76
N CYS A 70 -0.97 -12.30 6.33
CA CYS A 70 0.29 -11.61 6.56
C CYS A 70 1.11 -12.33 7.65
N PRO A 71 2.43 -12.09 7.70
CA PRO A 71 3.27 -12.77 8.69
C PRO A 71 2.83 -12.55 10.14
N ILE A 72 2.23 -11.41 10.45
CA ILE A 72 1.76 -11.10 11.81
C ILE A 72 0.53 -11.94 12.15
N CYS A 73 -0.48 -11.95 11.30
CA CYS A 73 -1.69 -12.75 11.53
C CYS A 73 -1.40 -14.25 11.54
N LYS A 74 -0.39 -14.67 10.80
CA LYS A 74 0.02 -16.06 10.70
C LYS A 74 0.84 -16.52 11.89
N SER A 75 1.46 -15.60 12.63
CA SER A 75 2.42 -15.93 13.69
C SER A 75 1.71 -16.47 14.94
N PRO A 76 2.08 -17.67 15.42
CA PRO A 76 1.56 -18.20 16.68
C PRO A 76 2.12 -17.49 17.91
N ALA A 77 3.19 -16.71 17.75
CA ALA A 77 3.80 -15.95 18.84
C ALA A 77 3.05 -14.68 19.18
N ARG A 78 2.10 -14.26 18.33
CA ARG A 78 1.31 -13.05 18.57
C ARG A 78 0.10 -13.33 19.46
N ASP A 79 -0.28 -12.32 20.22
CA ASP A 79 -1.48 -12.39 21.05
C ASP A 79 -2.70 -11.98 20.18
N HIS A 80 -3.41 -12.98 19.69
CA HIS A 80 -4.57 -12.77 18.81
C HIS A 80 -5.81 -12.26 19.54
N SER A 81 -5.76 -12.13 20.86
CA SER A 81 -6.86 -11.55 21.64
C SER A 81 -6.81 -10.01 21.66
N VAL A 82 -5.70 -9.41 21.24
CA VAL A 82 -5.50 -7.96 21.26
C VAL A 82 -5.34 -7.46 19.84
N ILE A 83 -6.23 -6.56 19.43
CA ILE A 83 -6.22 -5.99 18.09
C ILE A 83 -5.95 -4.49 18.19
N MET A 84 -4.92 -4.02 17.47
CA MET A 84 -4.70 -2.60 17.28
C MET A 84 -5.31 -2.18 15.94
N VAL A 85 -6.26 -1.25 15.99
CA VAL A 85 -6.92 -0.73 14.80
C VAL A 85 -6.12 0.45 14.29
N VAL A 86 -5.72 0.40 13.03
CA VAL A 86 -4.95 1.47 12.38
C VAL A 86 -5.62 1.88 11.08
N GLU A 87 -5.33 3.10 10.64
CA GLU A 87 -5.96 3.67 9.45
C GLU A 87 -5.42 3.08 8.16
N ASN A 88 -4.11 2.87 8.08
CA ASN A 88 -3.46 2.42 6.85
C ASN A 88 -2.27 1.49 7.14
N PRO A 89 -1.74 0.79 6.10
CA PRO A 89 -0.61 -0.13 6.29
C PRO A 89 0.67 0.54 6.75
N ARG A 90 0.87 1.82 6.47
CA ARG A 90 2.06 2.56 6.90
C ARG A 90 2.07 2.75 8.42
N ASP A 91 0.90 2.96 9.01
CA ASP A 91 0.77 3.04 10.46
C ASP A 91 1.12 1.71 11.12
N LEU A 92 0.63 0.60 10.55
CA LEU A 92 1.00 -0.73 11.02
C LEU A 92 2.52 -0.90 11.02
N ALA A 93 3.17 -0.57 9.91
CA ALA A 93 4.60 -0.71 9.78
C ALA A 93 5.36 0.15 10.81
N ALA A 94 4.85 1.35 11.09
CA ALA A 94 5.45 2.24 12.08
C ALA A 94 5.40 1.65 13.48
N TYR A 95 4.27 1.07 13.88
CA TYR A 95 4.15 0.41 15.20
C TYR A 95 4.99 -0.86 15.26
N GLU A 96 5.02 -1.66 14.21
CA GLU A 96 5.86 -2.87 14.18
C GLU A 96 7.34 -2.56 14.30
N LYS A 97 7.76 -1.45 13.75
CA LYS A 97 9.16 -1.00 13.83
C LYS A 97 9.61 -0.77 15.28
N THR A 98 8.70 -0.46 16.19
CA THR A 98 9.04 -0.28 17.61
C THR A 98 9.39 -1.61 18.29
N GLY A 99 8.89 -2.73 17.78
CA GLY A 99 9.09 -4.05 18.38
C GLY A 99 8.39 -4.27 19.72
N LYS A 100 7.49 -3.37 20.11
CA LYS A 100 6.86 -3.40 21.44
C LYS A 100 5.46 -3.98 21.46
N PHE A 101 4.77 -4.01 20.32
CA PHE A 101 3.41 -4.52 20.25
C PHE A 101 3.43 -6.02 19.92
N GLU A 102 2.72 -6.81 20.71
CA GLU A 102 2.70 -8.26 20.58
C GLU A 102 1.37 -8.82 20.08
N GLY A 103 0.38 -7.98 19.89
CA GLY A 103 -0.94 -8.36 19.37
C GLY A 103 -0.97 -8.41 17.86
N VAL A 104 -2.17 -8.35 17.31
CA VAL A 104 -2.41 -8.29 15.87
C VAL A 104 -3.07 -6.97 15.50
N TYR A 105 -3.21 -6.72 14.21
CA TYR A 105 -3.72 -5.44 13.73
C TYR A 105 -5.04 -5.61 12.98
N HIS A 106 -5.68 -4.48 12.75
CA HIS A 106 -6.76 -4.36 11.76
C HIS A 106 -6.58 -3.04 11.03
N VAL A 107 -6.44 -3.11 9.71
CA VAL A 107 -6.22 -1.94 8.87
C VAL A 107 -7.55 -1.54 8.22
N LEU A 108 -8.00 -0.33 8.53
CA LEU A 108 -9.29 0.17 8.04
C LEU A 108 -9.23 0.67 6.59
N HIS A 109 -8.07 1.10 6.12
CA HIS A 109 -7.88 1.75 4.81
C HIS A 109 -8.68 3.04 4.68
N GLY A 110 -8.64 3.84 5.72
CA GLY A 110 -9.28 5.14 5.77
C GLY A 110 -9.90 5.44 7.11
N ALA A 111 -10.51 6.61 7.21
CA ALA A 111 -11.24 7.05 8.39
C ALA A 111 -12.60 7.61 7.96
N ILE A 112 -13.59 7.53 8.83
CA ILE A 112 -14.90 8.11 8.57
C ILE A 112 -14.73 9.63 8.44
N SER A 113 -15.15 10.18 7.31
CA SER A 113 -15.07 11.62 7.04
C SER A 113 -16.33 12.07 6.29
N PRO A 114 -17.31 12.63 7.00
CA PRO A 114 -18.52 13.14 6.34
C PRO A 114 -18.22 14.22 5.30
N MET A 115 -17.20 15.04 5.54
CA MET A 115 -16.80 16.11 4.61
C MET A 115 -16.26 15.57 3.28
N LEU A 116 -15.61 14.40 3.30
CA LEU A 116 -15.06 13.75 2.11
C LEU A 116 -16.00 12.66 1.56
N GLY A 117 -17.18 12.50 2.16
CA GLY A 117 -18.13 11.48 1.75
C GLY A 117 -17.72 10.07 2.09
N ILE A 118 -16.79 9.88 3.04
CA ILE A 118 -16.32 8.57 3.46
C ILE A 118 -17.12 8.10 4.66
N GLY A 119 -17.93 7.06 4.46
CA GLY A 119 -18.71 6.44 5.51
C GLY A 119 -18.16 5.08 5.92
N PRO A 120 -18.83 4.41 6.89
CA PRO A 120 -18.37 3.10 7.39
C PRO A 120 -18.24 2.01 6.32
N GLY A 121 -19.04 2.09 5.25
CA GLY A 121 -19.00 1.11 4.16
C GLY A 121 -17.81 1.29 3.22
N ASP A 122 -17.15 2.43 3.25
CA ASP A 122 -16.02 2.75 2.38
C ASP A 122 -14.68 2.27 2.95
N ILE A 123 -14.67 1.82 4.20
CA ILE A 123 -13.48 1.34 4.90
C ILE A 123 -13.75 -0.05 5.47
N LYS A 124 -12.72 -0.71 6.03
CA LYS A 124 -12.82 -2.09 6.52
C LYS A 124 -13.41 -2.19 7.95
N LEU A 125 -14.40 -1.37 8.26
CA LEU A 125 -15.04 -1.34 9.59
C LEU A 125 -15.98 -2.54 9.81
N LYS A 126 -16.75 -2.94 8.80
CA LYS A 126 -17.63 -4.10 8.88
C LYS A 126 -16.82 -5.37 9.17
N GLU A 127 -15.68 -5.50 8.53
CA GLU A 127 -14.78 -6.63 8.71
C GLU A 127 -14.21 -6.66 10.13
N LEU A 128 -13.92 -5.48 10.71
CA LEU A 128 -13.50 -5.37 12.10
C LEU A 128 -14.60 -5.84 13.05
N MET A 129 -15.83 -5.41 12.82
CA MET A 129 -16.97 -5.83 13.66
C MET A 129 -17.14 -7.35 13.65
N THR A 130 -16.97 -7.98 12.49
CA THR A 130 -17.02 -9.42 12.37
C THR A 130 -15.92 -10.11 13.18
N ARG A 131 -14.70 -9.55 13.15
CA ARG A 131 -13.58 -10.08 13.94
C ARG A 131 -13.84 -9.98 15.44
N LEU A 132 -14.42 -8.86 15.91
CA LEU A 132 -14.67 -8.64 17.33
C LEU A 132 -15.74 -9.57 17.90
N GLN A 133 -16.54 -10.20 17.04
CA GLN A 133 -17.56 -11.17 17.46
C GLN A 133 -17.00 -12.57 17.64
N LYS A 134 -15.75 -12.81 17.26
CA LYS A 134 -15.10 -14.11 17.42
C LYS A 134 -14.68 -14.31 18.89
N ASP A 135 -14.72 -15.57 19.32
CA ASP A 135 -14.26 -15.93 20.65
C ASP A 135 -12.77 -15.64 20.82
N GLY A 136 -12.40 -15.13 21.98
CA GLY A 136 -11.00 -14.88 22.33
C GLY A 136 -10.46 -13.52 21.93
N VAL A 137 -11.28 -12.64 21.38
CA VAL A 137 -10.88 -11.26 21.07
C VAL A 137 -11.37 -10.33 22.16
#